data_3296ea4aa90ffb167b508f440443458a
#
_entry.id   3296ea4aa90ffb167b508f440443458a
#
_cell.length_a   1.000
_cell.length_b   1.000
_cell.length_c   1.000
_cell.angle_alpha   90.00
_cell.angle_beta   90.00
_cell.angle_gamma   90.00
#
_symmetry.space_group_name_H-M   'P 1'
#
loop_
_entity.id
_entity.type
_entity.pdbx_description
1 polymer ?
#
loop_
_entity_poly.entity_id
_entity_poly.type
_entity_poly.pdbx_seq_one_letter_code
_entity_poly.pdbx_strand_id
1 'polypeptide(L)'
;MRKIFYFIMLLFGITVANTACDDWTDMEPKFQEDMTQSSLPEEYYAQLRAYKKTDHPVAFGWFGNWTGNGATLEKCLAGLPDSVDFVSIWGNWRNLTEAQTKDLRYVQNVKGTKALMCFIVQNIGDQLTPEEYKDNYLEFWGWNENKEEAIKKYAHAICDSIDKYGYDGFDIDYEPNFGHRGNMSGSDENMLLFIQTLGERIGPKSGTDRLLVIDGEPQSIVSESGPYFNYFIVQAYDSPGDNTGRDNLDSRLNSTIRNFDGHLTAEEVAKKYIVTENFEKWALSGGADFTDRYGNKMKSLEGMARWTPIIDGKKCVKGGVGTYHMAVSYTHLRAHET
;
A
#
# COMPACT_ATOMS: atom_id res chain seq x y z
N MET A 1 35.33 33.80 -65.87
CA MET A 1 33.93 33.46 -65.45
C MET A 1 33.83 32.16 -64.59
N ARG A 2 34.51 31.05 -64.95
CA ARG A 2 34.39 29.80 -64.21
C ARG A 2 34.94 29.87 -62.75
N LYS A 3 35.96 30.65 -62.43
CA LYS A 3 36.51 30.77 -61.08
C LYS A 3 35.66 31.65 -60.13
N ILE A 4 34.88 32.60 -60.68
CA ILE A 4 33.97 33.43 -59.92
C ILE A 4 32.74 32.62 -59.49
N PHE A 5 32.31 31.69 -60.34
CA PHE A 5 31.15 30.82 -60.05
C PHE A 5 31.42 29.85 -58.88
N TYR A 6 32.64 29.30 -58.78
CA TYR A 6 33.03 28.45 -57.66
C TYR A 6 33.18 29.20 -56.35
N PHE A 7 33.60 30.48 -56.43
CA PHE A 7 33.70 31.33 -55.22
C PHE A 7 32.32 31.72 -54.65
N ILE A 8 31.35 31.96 -55.51
CA ILE A 8 29.97 32.25 -55.15
C ILE A 8 29.29 30.99 -54.60
N MET A 9 29.50 29.82 -55.18
CA MET A 9 29.01 28.53 -54.63
C MET A 9 29.62 28.18 -53.27
N LEU A 10 30.91 28.50 -53.05
CA LEU A 10 31.59 28.27 -51.77
C LEU A 10 31.05 29.22 -50.68
N LEU A 11 30.77 30.48 -51.01
CA LEU A 11 30.20 31.44 -50.09
C LEU A 11 28.74 31.12 -49.77
N PHE A 12 27.96 30.58 -50.72
CA PHE A 12 26.59 30.15 -50.47
C PHE A 12 26.53 28.86 -49.61
N GLY A 13 27.52 27.94 -49.80
CA GLY A 13 27.65 26.74 -49.00
C GLY A 13 28.03 27.02 -47.53
N ILE A 14 28.84 28.06 -47.27
CA ILE A 14 29.24 28.46 -45.92
C ILE A 14 28.11 29.19 -45.18
N THR A 15 27.26 29.96 -45.89
CA THR A 15 26.09 30.65 -45.26
C THR A 15 24.99 29.67 -44.90
N VAL A 16 24.78 28.60 -45.67
CA VAL A 16 23.76 27.57 -45.36
C VAL A 16 24.25 26.64 -44.20
N ALA A 17 25.57 26.45 -44.05
CA ALA A 17 26.12 25.65 -42.97
C ALA A 17 26.07 26.36 -41.60
N ASN A 18 25.99 27.70 -41.54
CA ASN A 18 25.90 28.46 -40.29
C ASN A 18 24.46 28.68 -39.79
N THR A 19 23.44 28.43 -40.62
CA THR A 19 22.04 28.49 -40.19
C THR A 19 21.49 27.14 -39.68
N ALA A 20 22.26 26.07 -39.81
CA ALA A 20 21.84 24.73 -39.36
C ALA A 20 22.34 24.35 -37.94
N CYS A 21 23.09 25.23 -37.29
CA CYS A 21 23.68 24.93 -35.94
C CYS A 21 23.07 25.75 -34.79
N ASP A 22 22.16 26.69 -35.05
CA ASP A 22 21.56 27.49 -33.96
C ASP A 22 20.39 26.77 -33.26
N ASP A 23 19.85 25.71 -33.83
CA ASP A 23 18.74 24.95 -33.23
C ASP A 23 19.17 23.79 -32.32
N TRP A 24 20.49 23.55 -32.16
CA TRP A 24 20.98 22.39 -31.39
C TRP A 24 21.58 22.76 -30.03
N THR A 25 21.65 24.03 -29.68
CA THR A 25 22.21 24.48 -28.40
C THR A 25 21.22 25.16 -27.47
N ASP A 26 20.04 25.53 -27.95
CA ASP A 26 18.95 25.86 -27.06
C ASP A 26 18.19 24.58 -26.70
N MET A 27 18.69 23.91 -25.66
CA MET A 27 17.78 23.11 -24.85
C MET A 27 16.75 24.09 -24.28
N GLU A 28 15.65 24.30 -25.02
CA GLU A 28 14.46 24.84 -24.37
C GLU A 28 14.25 24.02 -23.12
N PRO A 29 14.25 24.62 -21.92
CA PRO A 29 13.83 23.90 -20.76
C PRO A 29 12.39 23.47 -21.06
N LYS A 30 12.19 22.24 -21.50
CA LYS A 30 10.85 21.64 -21.46
C LYS A 30 10.44 21.82 -20.02
N PHE A 31 9.54 22.75 -19.77
CA PHE A 31 8.86 22.85 -18.50
C PHE A 31 8.34 21.44 -18.27
N GLN A 32 8.96 20.76 -17.33
CA GLN A 32 8.49 19.45 -16.94
C GLN A 32 7.10 19.70 -16.41
N GLU A 33 6.08 19.31 -17.20
CA GLU A 33 4.70 19.39 -16.74
C GLU A 33 4.68 18.77 -15.36
N ASP A 34 4.03 19.42 -14.41
CA ASP A 34 3.89 18.89 -13.07
C ASP A 34 3.12 17.56 -13.18
N MET A 35 3.89 16.46 -13.32
CA MET A 35 3.35 15.11 -13.52
C MET A 35 2.50 14.65 -12.33
N THR A 36 2.49 15.43 -11.23
CA THR A 36 1.57 15.24 -10.11
C THR A 36 0.20 15.86 -10.34
N GLN A 37 0.00 16.58 -11.46
CA GLN A 37 -1.30 17.11 -11.86
C GLN A 37 -1.89 16.22 -12.95
N SER A 38 -3.12 15.79 -12.76
CA SER A 38 -3.82 15.02 -13.78
C SER A 38 -4.35 15.91 -14.89
N SER A 39 -4.29 15.39 -16.12
CA SER A 39 -4.96 15.97 -17.28
C SER A 39 -6.44 15.57 -17.38
N LEU A 40 -6.93 14.67 -16.51
CA LEU A 40 -8.32 14.20 -16.54
C LEU A 40 -9.27 15.22 -15.88
N PRO A 41 -10.52 15.33 -16.37
CA PRO A 41 -11.47 16.31 -15.86
C PRO A 41 -11.94 15.95 -14.43
N GLU A 42 -12.31 16.96 -13.63
CA GLU A 42 -12.81 16.78 -12.26
C GLU A 42 -14.05 15.85 -12.21
N GLU A 43 -14.88 15.83 -13.23
CA GLU A 43 -16.04 14.94 -13.32
C GLU A 43 -15.62 13.45 -13.24
N TYR A 44 -14.54 13.08 -13.91
CA TYR A 44 -13.96 11.72 -13.80
C TYR A 44 -13.57 11.40 -12.37
N TYR A 45 -12.85 12.31 -11.70
CA TYR A 45 -12.42 12.07 -10.31
C TYR A 45 -13.59 12.09 -9.33
N ALA A 46 -14.62 12.87 -9.56
CA ALA A 46 -15.83 12.84 -8.75
C ALA A 46 -16.52 11.47 -8.83
N GLN A 47 -16.61 10.88 -10.03
CA GLN A 47 -17.15 9.53 -10.23
C GLN A 47 -16.25 8.47 -9.58
N LEU A 48 -14.94 8.59 -9.72
CA LEU A 48 -13.97 7.69 -9.09
C LEU A 48 -14.10 7.70 -7.56
N ARG A 49 -14.14 8.88 -6.94
CA ARG A 49 -14.34 9.03 -5.50
C ARG A 49 -15.70 8.50 -5.04
N ALA A 50 -16.74 8.63 -5.85
CA ALA A 50 -18.05 8.06 -5.56
C ALA A 50 -17.99 6.53 -5.63
N TYR A 51 -17.34 5.94 -6.63
CA TYR A 51 -17.13 4.51 -6.75
C TYR A 51 -16.39 3.93 -5.54
N LYS A 52 -15.28 4.56 -5.11
CA LYS A 52 -14.49 4.10 -3.95
C LYS A 52 -15.24 4.13 -2.62
N LYS A 53 -16.39 4.79 -2.55
CA LYS A 53 -17.29 4.76 -1.38
C LYS A 53 -18.33 3.64 -1.44
N THR A 54 -18.42 2.92 -2.55
CA THR A 54 -19.34 1.77 -2.67
C THR A 54 -18.74 0.53 -2.00
N ASP A 55 -19.58 -0.49 -1.77
CA ASP A 55 -19.15 -1.80 -1.31
C ASP A 55 -18.62 -2.61 -2.50
N HIS A 56 -17.31 -2.83 -2.58
CA HIS A 56 -16.64 -3.57 -3.65
C HIS A 56 -15.32 -4.19 -3.13
N PRO A 57 -14.79 -5.23 -3.80
CA PRO A 57 -13.44 -5.71 -3.52
C PRO A 57 -12.39 -4.66 -3.82
N VAL A 58 -11.53 -4.35 -2.85
CA VAL A 58 -10.58 -3.24 -2.96
C VAL A 58 -9.28 -3.62 -3.66
N ALA A 59 -8.64 -2.66 -4.30
CA ALA A 59 -7.26 -2.73 -4.76
C ALA A 59 -6.34 -2.10 -3.72
N PHE A 60 -5.34 -2.85 -3.27
CA PHE A 60 -4.44 -2.51 -2.18
C PHE A 60 -2.96 -2.62 -2.57
N GLY A 61 -2.08 -1.90 -1.87
CA GLY A 61 -0.64 -2.14 -1.94
C GLY A 61 0.16 -1.50 -0.83
N TRP A 62 1.34 -2.08 -0.55
CA TRP A 62 2.36 -1.41 0.24
C TRP A 62 3.25 -0.56 -0.66
N PHE A 63 3.41 0.70 -0.28
CA PHE A 63 4.19 1.68 -1.02
C PHE A 63 5.44 2.06 -0.21
N GLY A 64 6.59 1.58 -0.67
CA GLY A 64 7.90 1.88 -0.09
C GLY A 64 8.65 2.97 -0.85
N ASN A 65 9.77 3.42 -0.26
CA ASN A 65 10.67 4.41 -0.89
C ASN A 65 9.99 5.73 -1.32
N TRP A 66 8.90 6.08 -0.67
CA TRP A 66 8.13 7.28 -0.97
C TRP A 66 8.91 8.56 -0.67
N THR A 67 9.04 9.44 -1.66
CA THR A 67 9.66 10.75 -1.53
C THR A 67 8.75 11.91 -1.92
N GLY A 68 7.65 11.63 -2.63
CA GLY A 68 6.73 12.63 -3.16
C GLY A 68 7.29 13.48 -4.30
N ASN A 69 8.50 13.16 -4.76
CA ASN A 69 9.15 13.83 -5.89
C ASN A 69 10.10 12.87 -6.63
N GLY A 70 10.53 13.25 -7.82
CA GLY A 70 11.44 12.47 -8.65
C GLY A 70 11.31 12.81 -10.12
N ALA A 71 12.23 12.28 -10.93
CA ALA A 71 12.17 12.39 -12.40
C ALA A 71 11.04 11.53 -13.01
N THR A 72 10.51 10.60 -12.23
CA THR A 72 9.36 9.73 -12.57
C THR A 72 8.39 9.69 -11.41
N LEU A 73 7.16 9.21 -11.64
CA LEU A 73 6.16 9.04 -10.58
C LEU A 73 6.36 7.80 -9.70
N GLU A 74 7.41 7.02 -9.92
CA GLU A 74 7.70 5.78 -9.18
C GLU A 74 7.77 5.97 -7.67
N LYS A 75 8.25 7.14 -7.21
CA LYS A 75 8.37 7.51 -5.79
C LYS A 75 7.28 8.45 -5.31
N CYS A 76 6.21 8.57 -6.08
CA CYS A 76 5.07 9.46 -5.80
C CYS A 76 3.78 8.65 -5.70
N LEU A 77 2.97 8.94 -4.70
CA LEU A 77 1.61 8.38 -4.60
C LEU A 77 0.74 8.81 -5.78
N ALA A 78 0.96 10.00 -6.33
CA ALA A 78 0.30 10.48 -7.54
C ALA A 78 0.44 9.49 -8.71
N GLY A 79 1.52 8.70 -8.74
CA GLY A 79 1.75 7.66 -9.74
C GLY A 79 0.89 6.41 -9.59
N LEU A 80 0.22 6.22 -8.47
CA LEU A 80 -0.65 5.06 -8.26
C LEU A 80 -1.77 5.01 -9.30
N PRO A 81 -2.12 3.81 -9.79
CA PRO A 81 -3.33 3.63 -10.60
C PRO A 81 -4.57 4.19 -9.89
N ASP A 82 -5.46 4.80 -10.65
CA ASP A 82 -6.67 5.41 -10.09
C ASP A 82 -7.60 4.39 -9.40
N SER A 83 -7.52 3.12 -9.81
CA SER A 83 -8.27 2.01 -9.20
C SER A 83 -7.80 1.61 -7.81
N VAL A 84 -6.65 2.11 -7.33
CA VAL A 84 -6.15 1.76 -5.98
C VAL A 84 -7.00 2.47 -4.92
N ASP A 85 -7.61 1.68 -4.03
CA ASP A 85 -8.49 2.19 -2.99
C ASP A 85 -7.72 2.69 -1.78
N PHE A 86 -6.73 1.94 -1.35
CA PHE A 86 -5.84 2.40 -0.28
C PHE A 86 -4.44 1.79 -0.38
N VAL A 87 -3.47 2.47 0.22
CA VAL A 87 -2.08 2.03 0.32
C VAL A 87 -1.59 2.12 1.75
N SER A 88 -0.69 1.23 2.11
CA SER A 88 0.08 1.29 3.35
C SER A 88 1.47 1.84 3.06
N ILE A 89 1.84 2.94 3.73
CA ILE A 89 3.14 3.57 3.60
C ILE A 89 4.15 2.80 4.44
N TRP A 90 4.98 2.03 3.75
CA TRP A 90 6.04 1.22 4.35
C TRP A 90 7.33 2.02 4.49
N GLY A 91 7.76 2.27 5.71
CA GLY A 91 8.90 3.17 6.00
C GLY A 91 8.51 4.65 5.85
N ASN A 92 9.41 5.57 6.08
CA ASN A 92 9.34 7.03 5.85
C ASN A 92 7.95 7.72 6.04
N TRP A 93 7.13 7.20 6.95
CA TRP A 93 5.78 7.70 7.20
C TRP A 93 5.75 8.96 8.09
N ARG A 94 6.87 9.30 8.74
CA ARG A 94 7.00 10.45 9.66
C ARG A 94 7.92 11.53 9.11
N ASN A 95 7.84 12.74 9.68
CA ASN A 95 8.64 13.89 9.27
C ASN A 95 8.50 14.21 7.77
N LEU A 96 7.25 14.19 7.29
CA LEU A 96 6.95 14.40 5.89
C LEU A 96 7.52 15.71 5.37
N THR A 97 8.15 15.65 4.21
CA THR A 97 8.53 16.84 3.44
C THR A 97 7.30 17.53 2.88
N GLU A 98 7.47 18.77 2.41
CA GLU A 98 6.40 19.49 1.70
C GLU A 98 5.93 18.72 0.46
N ALA A 99 6.85 18.12 -0.30
CA ALA A 99 6.54 17.29 -1.46
C ALA A 99 5.71 16.06 -1.09
N GLN A 100 6.08 15.33 -0.04
CA GLN A 100 5.30 14.20 0.44
C GLN A 100 3.91 14.62 0.94
N THR A 101 3.83 15.76 1.64
CA THR A 101 2.54 16.29 2.11
C THR A 101 1.63 16.64 0.94
N LYS A 102 2.15 17.33 -0.08
CA LYS A 102 1.39 17.68 -1.31
C LYS A 102 0.91 16.43 -2.04
N ASP A 103 1.79 15.45 -2.22
CA ASP A 103 1.52 14.19 -2.88
C ASP A 103 0.44 13.36 -2.16
N LEU A 104 0.55 13.28 -0.81
CA LEU A 104 -0.46 12.64 0.04
C LEU A 104 -1.85 13.29 -0.13
N ARG A 105 -1.92 14.62 -0.06
CA ARG A 105 -3.19 15.35 -0.23
C ARG A 105 -3.75 15.20 -1.63
N TYR A 106 -2.91 15.11 -2.64
CA TYR A 106 -3.36 14.87 -4.00
C TYR A 106 -4.11 13.53 -4.11
N VAL A 107 -3.52 12.41 -3.66
CA VAL A 107 -4.18 11.11 -3.79
C VAL A 107 -5.44 11.02 -2.94
N GLN A 108 -5.45 11.61 -1.74
CA GLN A 108 -6.61 11.62 -0.87
C GLN A 108 -7.76 12.47 -1.45
N ASN A 109 -7.47 13.70 -1.87
CA ASN A 109 -8.51 14.66 -2.24
C ASN A 109 -8.94 14.52 -3.70
N VAL A 110 -8.02 14.17 -4.61
CA VAL A 110 -8.31 14.05 -6.04
C VAL A 110 -8.74 12.63 -6.38
N LYS A 111 -7.89 11.63 -6.10
CA LYS A 111 -8.18 10.24 -6.45
C LYS A 111 -9.10 9.52 -5.46
N GLY A 112 -9.24 10.03 -4.23
CA GLY A 112 -9.98 9.35 -3.16
C GLY A 112 -9.28 8.10 -2.65
N THR A 113 -7.98 7.96 -2.89
CA THR A 113 -7.16 6.86 -2.38
C THR A 113 -6.77 7.15 -0.94
N LYS A 114 -7.03 6.24 -0.03
CA LYS A 114 -6.61 6.36 1.37
C LYS A 114 -5.14 5.96 1.52
N ALA A 115 -4.43 6.60 2.45
CA ALA A 115 -3.06 6.25 2.79
C ALA A 115 -2.94 5.98 4.30
N LEU A 116 -2.39 4.82 4.64
CA LEU A 116 -2.24 4.36 6.02
C LEU A 116 -0.77 4.43 6.44
N MET A 117 -0.52 4.70 7.71
CA MET A 117 0.77 4.39 8.32
C MET A 117 0.92 2.87 8.41
N CYS A 118 2.11 2.34 8.20
CA CYS A 118 2.38 0.91 8.32
C CYS A 118 3.74 0.66 8.96
N PHE A 119 3.79 -0.24 9.94
CA PHE A 119 5.02 -0.75 10.51
C PHE A 119 4.78 -1.99 11.38
N ILE A 120 5.85 -2.77 11.59
CA ILE A 120 5.83 -3.95 12.47
C ILE A 120 5.60 -3.52 13.91
N VAL A 121 4.59 -4.11 14.55
CA VAL A 121 4.31 -3.94 15.98
C VAL A 121 4.82 -5.16 16.75
N GLN A 122 6.06 -5.08 17.19
CA GLN A 122 6.73 -6.13 17.97
C GLN A 122 6.77 -5.80 19.47
N ASN A 123 7.23 -4.58 19.78
CA ASN A 123 7.41 -4.10 21.15
C ASN A 123 6.67 -2.79 21.40
N ILE A 124 6.43 -2.51 22.67
CA ILE A 124 5.91 -1.20 23.08
C ILE A 124 6.80 -0.08 22.56
N GLY A 125 6.21 0.90 21.90
CA GLY A 125 6.90 2.07 21.43
C GLY A 125 7.65 1.91 20.09
N ASP A 126 7.51 0.77 19.41
CA ASP A 126 8.10 0.58 18.08
C ASP A 126 7.76 1.76 17.16
N GLN A 127 8.77 2.27 16.44
CA GLN A 127 8.72 3.43 15.54
C GLN A 127 8.38 4.79 16.20
N LEU A 128 7.93 4.83 17.47
CA LEU A 128 7.54 6.08 18.15
C LEU A 128 8.45 6.46 19.31
N THR A 129 9.25 5.56 19.83
CA THR A 129 10.23 5.88 20.86
C THR A 129 11.27 6.85 20.30
N PRO A 130 11.48 8.04 20.91
CA PRO A 130 12.55 8.95 20.49
C PRO A 130 13.92 8.29 20.57
N GLU A 131 14.86 8.73 19.71
CA GLU A 131 16.19 8.10 19.58
C GLU A 131 16.95 8.07 20.91
N GLU A 132 16.86 9.15 21.69
CA GLU A 132 17.51 9.28 22.99
C GLU A 132 16.98 8.32 24.07
N TYR A 133 15.81 7.70 23.86
CA TYR A 133 15.19 6.76 24.81
C TYR A 133 15.17 5.32 24.30
N LYS A 134 15.78 5.02 23.18
CA LYS A 134 15.72 3.68 22.57
C LYS A 134 16.25 2.59 23.49
N ASP A 135 17.32 2.86 24.21
CA ASP A 135 17.92 1.89 25.17
C ASP A 135 17.07 1.71 26.44
N ASN A 136 16.22 2.71 26.76
CA ASN A 136 15.37 2.73 27.95
C ASN A 136 13.87 2.85 27.58
N TYR A 137 13.46 2.30 26.44
CA TYR A 137 12.10 2.45 25.93
C TYR A 137 11.01 1.97 26.89
N LEU A 138 11.26 0.91 27.68
CA LEU A 138 10.31 0.43 28.68
C LEU A 138 10.01 1.47 29.75
N GLU A 139 11.05 2.17 30.23
CA GLU A 139 10.91 3.25 31.21
C GLU A 139 10.19 4.46 30.60
N PHE A 140 10.59 4.87 29.39
CA PHE A 140 9.96 5.98 28.65
C PHE A 140 8.45 5.80 28.48
N TRP A 141 8.03 4.60 28.17
CA TRP A 141 6.61 4.27 28.02
C TRP A 141 5.90 3.99 29.35
N GLY A 142 6.62 3.82 30.46
CA GLY A 142 6.06 3.46 31.78
C GLY A 142 5.67 2.00 31.90
N TRP A 143 6.26 1.12 31.09
CA TRP A 143 5.91 -0.31 31.04
C TRP A 143 6.04 -1.04 32.35
N ASN A 144 7.10 -0.73 33.10
CA ASN A 144 7.39 -1.39 34.38
C ASN A 144 6.54 -0.84 35.56
N GLU A 145 5.96 0.37 35.38
CA GLU A 145 5.12 1.02 36.38
C GLU A 145 3.65 0.58 36.22
N ASN A 146 3.12 0.74 35.00
CA ASN A 146 1.76 0.35 34.65
C ASN A 146 1.70 -0.05 33.17
N LYS A 147 1.75 -1.35 32.92
CA LYS A 147 1.76 -1.90 31.56
C LYS A 147 0.50 -1.54 30.77
N GLU A 148 -0.66 -1.57 31.40
CA GLU A 148 -1.93 -1.23 30.75
C GLU A 148 -1.93 0.22 30.26
N GLU A 149 -1.54 1.15 31.11
CA GLU A 149 -1.45 2.57 30.73
C GLU A 149 -0.35 2.83 29.68
N ALA A 150 0.75 2.08 29.74
CA ALA A 150 1.80 2.17 28.71
C ALA A 150 1.28 1.75 27.33
N ILE A 151 0.50 0.68 27.25
CA ILE A 151 -0.11 0.18 26.01
C ILE A 151 -1.10 1.21 25.47
N LYS A 152 -1.98 1.76 26.30
CA LYS A 152 -2.92 2.82 25.92
C LYS A 152 -2.20 4.07 25.41
N LYS A 153 -1.17 4.52 26.14
CA LYS A 153 -0.31 5.65 25.76
C LYS A 153 0.30 5.43 24.37
N TYR A 154 0.80 4.24 24.09
CA TYR A 154 1.37 3.91 22.78
C TYR A 154 0.32 3.91 21.67
N ALA A 155 -0.84 3.29 21.87
CA ALA A 155 -1.94 3.30 20.91
C ALA A 155 -2.42 4.73 20.59
N HIS A 156 -2.56 5.57 21.63
CA HIS A 156 -2.92 6.98 21.44
C HIS A 156 -1.84 7.76 20.67
N ALA A 157 -0.55 7.51 20.93
CA ALA A 157 0.55 8.15 20.21
C ALA A 157 0.56 7.80 18.71
N ILE A 158 0.13 6.58 18.33
CA ILE A 158 -0.10 6.19 16.94
C ILE A 158 -1.24 7.03 16.35
N CYS A 159 -2.38 7.10 17.03
CA CYS A 159 -3.53 7.90 16.58
C CYS A 159 -3.19 9.39 16.46
N ASP A 160 -2.40 9.94 17.39
CA ASP A 160 -1.92 11.33 17.33
C ASP A 160 -0.98 11.55 16.14
N SER A 161 -0.20 10.55 15.77
CA SER A 161 0.64 10.59 14.56
C SER A 161 -0.22 10.57 13.29
N ILE A 162 -1.29 9.77 13.25
CA ILE A 162 -2.25 9.76 12.16
C ILE A 162 -2.87 11.16 12.00
N ASP A 163 -3.31 11.78 13.09
CA ASP A 163 -3.86 13.14 13.08
C ASP A 163 -2.83 14.17 12.61
N LYS A 164 -1.62 14.11 13.17
CA LYS A 164 -0.54 15.05 12.87
C LYS A 164 -0.15 15.08 11.41
N TYR A 165 -0.01 13.91 10.79
CA TYR A 165 0.41 13.78 9.39
C TYR A 165 -0.77 13.70 8.43
N GLY A 166 -1.98 13.47 8.96
CA GLY A 166 -3.24 13.39 8.21
C GLY A 166 -3.34 12.12 7.36
N TYR A 167 -2.95 11.00 7.91
CA TYR A 167 -3.21 9.68 7.34
C TYR A 167 -4.67 9.25 7.54
N ASP A 168 -5.08 8.25 6.77
CA ASP A 168 -6.43 7.70 6.81
C ASP A 168 -6.55 6.46 7.70
N GLY A 169 -5.51 6.12 8.46
CA GLY A 169 -5.54 4.98 9.37
C GLY A 169 -4.18 4.34 9.63
N PHE A 170 -4.24 3.11 10.13
CA PHE A 170 -3.07 2.33 10.51
C PHE A 170 -3.18 0.89 10.02
N ASP A 171 -2.07 0.39 9.51
CA ASP A 171 -1.85 -0.99 9.11
C ASP A 171 -0.86 -1.62 10.10
N ILE A 172 -1.35 -2.57 10.90
CA ILE A 172 -0.54 -3.31 11.86
C ILE A 172 0.15 -4.45 11.12
N ASP A 173 1.45 -4.32 10.86
CA ASP A 173 2.26 -5.44 10.41
C ASP A 173 2.53 -6.37 11.59
N TYR A 174 1.88 -7.54 11.57
CA TYR A 174 1.88 -8.51 12.68
C TYR A 174 2.44 -9.85 12.23
N GLU A 175 3.70 -10.11 12.60
CA GLU A 175 4.47 -11.28 12.14
C GLU A 175 5.18 -12.03 13.32
N PRO A 176 4.49 -12.43 14.38
CA PRO A 176 5.14 -13.03 15.56
C PRO A 176 5.86 -14.35 15.27
N ASN A 177 5.43 -15.10 14.25
CA ASN A 177 6.02 -16.38 13.88
C ASN A 177 7.15 -16.26 12.83
N PHE A 178 7.37 -15.05 12.29
CA PHE A 178 8.46 -14.74 11.35
C PHE A 178 9.59 -13.90 11.99
N GLY A 179 9.80 -14.04 13.30
CA GLY A 179 10.92 -13.40 13.99
C GLY A 179 10.57 -12.10 14.72
N HIS A 180 9.32 -11.65 14.66
CA HIS A 180 8.87 -10.40 15.26
C HIS A 180 8.03 -10.62 16.54
N ARG A 181 8.39 -11.62 17.35
CA ARG A 181 7.77 -11.88 18.65
C ARG A 181 8.44 -11.03 19.73
N GLY A 182 7.69 -10.08 20.29
CA GLY A 182 8.16 -9.16 21.32
C GLY A 182 7.21 -9.05 22.50
N ASN A 183 7.35 -7.98 23.28
CA ASN A 183 6.50 -7.78 24.45
C ASN A 183 5.05 -7.36 24.11
N MET A 184 4.81 -6.86 22.89
CA MET A 184 3.46 -6.64 22.37
C MET A 184 2.98 -7.86 21.60
N SER A 185 3.57 -8.18 20.47
CA SER A 185 3.15 -9.26 19.56
C SER A 185 3.20 -10.66 20.15
N GLY A 186 3.94 -10.85 21.25
CA GLY A 186 4.04 -12.12 21.98
C GLY A 186 2.97 -12.35 23.06
N SER A 187 2.02 -11.42 23.23
CA SER A 187 0.97 -11.48 24.26
C SER A 187 -0.39 -11.09 23.68
N ASP A 188 -1.32 -12.04 23.68
CA ASP A 188 -2.69 -11.84 23.23
C ASP A 188 -3.39 -10.73 24.03
N GLU A 189 -3.19 -10.71 25.36
CA GLU A 189 -3.74 -9.69 26.25
C GLU A 189 -3.26 -8.27 25.87
N ASN A 190 -1.94 -8.12 25.62
CA ASN A 190 -1.37 -6.84 25.26
C ASN A 190 -1.87 -6.37 23.87
N MET A 191 -1.91 -7.29 22.90
CA MET A 191 -2.41 -6.97 21.56
C MET A 191 -3.90 -6.64 21.58
N LEU A 192 -4.72 -7.36 22.35
CA LEU A 192 -6.13 -7.06 22.46
C LEU A 192 -6.37 -5.66 23.02
N LEU A 193 -5.74 -5.31 24.12
CA LEU A 193 -5.84 -3.99 24.74
C LEU A 193 -5.38 -2.88 23.76
N PHE A 194 -4.27 -3.12 23.08
CA PHE A 194 -3.72 -2.19 22.08
C PHE A 194 -4.71 -1.94 20.94
N ILE A 195 -5.27 -3.00 20.36
CA ILE A 195 -6.23 -2.94 19.26
C ILE A 195 -7.54 -2.29 19.71
N GLN A 196 -8.03 -2.62 20.91
CA GLN A 196 -9.23 -1.99 21.46
C GLN A 196 -9.03 -0.48 21.64
N THR A 197 -7.88 -0.05 22.14
CA THR A 197 -7.56 1.37 22.33
C THR A 197 -7.43 2.10 20.99
N LEU A 198 -6.77 1.51 19.98
CA LEU A 198 -6.79 2.05 18.61
C LEU A 198 -8.22 2.17 18.08
N GLY A 199 -9.05 1.16 18.35
CA GLY A 199 -10.45 1.08 17.93
C GLY A 199 -11.36 2.17 18.47
N GLU A 200 -10.94 2.91 19.48
CA GLU A 200 -11.65 4.12 19.96
C GLU A 200 -11.58 5.28 18.96
N ARG A 201 -10.54 5.34 18.13
CA ARG A 201 -10.26 6.48 17.23
C ARG A 201 -10.20 6.12 15.74
N ILE A 202 -9.92 4.86 15.40
CA ILE A 202 -9.81 4.37 14.02
C ILE A 202 -10.45 2.98 13.89
N GLY A 203 -10.82 2.59 12.67
CA GLY A 203 -11.44 1.29 12.41
C GLY A 203 -12.96 1.27 12.62
N PRO A 204 -13.61 0.10 12.43
CA PRO A 204 -15.07 -0.03 12.38
C PRO A 204 -15.78 0.35 13.68
N LYS A 205 -15.09 0.28 14.83
CA LYS A 205 -15.68 0.58 16.14
C LYS A 205 -15.62 2.07 16.50
N SER A 206 -14.78 2.85 15.83
CA SER A 206 -14.54 4.26 16.15
C SER A 206 -15.65 5.22 15.68
N GLY A 207 -16.51 4.78 14.75
CA GLY A 207 -17.49 5.64 14.10
C GLY A 207 -16.90 6.64 13.09
N THR A 208 -15.60 6.52 12.79
CA THR A 208 -14.91 7.33 11.76
C THR A 208 -14.74 6.52 10.46
N ASP A 209 -14.34 7.20 9.38
CA ASP A 209 -13.99 6.55 8.11
C ASP A 209 -12.51 6.13 8.01
N ARG A 210 -11.76 6.29 9.10
CA ARG A 210 -10.36 5.85 9.21
C ARG A 210 -10.27 4.34 9.32
N LEU A 211 -9.28 3.78 8.65
CA LEU A 211 -9.09 2.34 8.60
C LEU A 211 -8.17 1.86 9.73
N LEU A 212 -8.51 0.74 10.34
CA LEU A 212 -7.61 -0.10 11.11
C LEU A 212 -7.55 -1.44 10.40
N VAL A 213 -6.37 -1.81 9.93
CA VAL A 213 -6.16 -3.07 9.24
C VAL A 213 -5.01 -3.83 9.88
N ILE A 214 -4.93 -5.13 9.62
CA ILE A 214 -3.82 -5.97 10.05
C ILE A 214 -3.28 -6.72 8.85
N ASP A 215 -1.97 -6.73 8.71
CA ASP A 215 -1.27 -7.53 7.71
C ASP A 215 -0.35 -8.58 8.35
N GLY A 216 0.21 -9.48 7.50
CA GLY A 216 1.09 -10.56 7.91
C GLY A 216 0.34 -11.81 8.33
N GLU A 217 0.12 -12.00 9.62
CA GLU A 217 -0.44 -13.22 10.20
C GLU A 217 -1.80 -13.02 10.91
N PRO A 218 -2.86 -12.54 10.24
CA PRO A 218 -4.16 -12.35 10.88
C PRO A 218 -4.76 -13.65 11.44
N GLN A 219 -4.33 -14.82 10.96
CA GLN A 219 -4.72 -16.12 11.50
C GLN A 219 -4.11 -16.43 12.87
N SER A 220 -3.19 -15.61 13.36
CA SER A 220 -2.44 -15.82 14.61
C SER A 220 -2.70 -14.74 15.67
N ILE A 221 -3.46 -13.69 15.34
CA ILE A 221 -3.82 -12.64 16.30
C ILE A 221 -4.92 -13.11 17.25
N VAL A 222 -5.00 -12.51 18.43
CA VAL A 222 -6.07 -12.75 19.39
C VAL A 222 -7.45 -12.60 18.75
N SER A 223 -8.28 -13.63 18.87
CA SER A 223 -9.53 -13.77 18.09
C SER A 223 -10.57 -12.69 18.35
N GLU A 224 -10.64 -12.20 19.60
CA GLU A 224 -11.54 -11.11 20.04
C GLU A 224 -11.29 -9.79 19.30
N SER A 225 -10.10 -9.63 18.71
CA SER A 225 -9.73 -8.42 17.97
C SER A 225 -10.36 -8.31 16.58
N GLY A 226 -10.85 -9.40 16.01
CA GLY A 226 -11.38 -9.46 14.65
C GLY A 226 -12.41 -8.37 14.29
N PRO A 227 -13.40 -8.06 15.17
CA PRO A 227 -14.39 -7.00 14.90
C PRO A 227 -13.84 -5.58 14.85
N TYR A 228 -12.59 -5.34 15.25
CA TYR A 228 -11.93 -4.03 15.23
C TYR A 228 -11.26 -3.70 13.89
N PHE A 229 -11.05 -4.70 13.01
CA PHE A 229 -10.39 -4.50 11.73
C PHE A 229 -11.36 -4.27 10.58
N ASN A 230 -10.99 -3.36 9.67
CA ASN A 230 -11.65 -3.21 8.38
C ASN A 230 -11.24 -4.35 7.42
N TYR A 231 -9.95 -4.70 7.40
CA TYR A 231 -9.41 -5.72 6.52
C TYR A 231 -8.35 -6.57 7.20
N PHE A 232 -8.25 -7.82 6.74
CA PHE A 232 -7.20 -8.78 7.01
C PHE A 232 -6.36 -8.94 5.75
N ILE A 233 -5.15 -8.42 5.73
CA ILE A 233 -4.29 -8.41 4.57
C ILE A 233 -3.28 -9.56 4.70
N VAL A 234 -3.32 -10.49 3.77
CA VAL A 234 -2.52 -11.71 3.86
C VAL A 234 -1.43 -11.72 2.81
N GLN A 235 -0.21 -11.91 3.27
CA GLN A 235 0.97 -12.08 2.43
C GLN A 235 0.91 -13.49 1.78
N ALA A 236 0.02 -13.64 0.78
CA ALA A 236 -0.20 -14.89 0.06
C ALA A 236 0.85 -15.12 -1.05
N TYR A 237 2.08 -14.66 -0.79
CA TYR A 237 3.19 -14.68 -1.73
C TYR A 237 3.45 -16.08 -2.28
N ASP A 238 3.70 -16.14 -3.59
CA ASP A 238 3.97 -17.39 -4.30
C ASP A 238 2.82 -18.43 -4.19
N SER A 239 1.59 -18.04 -3.88
CA SER A 239 0.48 -18.98 -3.77
C SER A 239 0.27 -19.75 -5.08
N PRO A 240 0.22 -21.10 -5.05
CA PRO A 240 0.18 -21.89 -6.26
C PRO A 240 -1.22 -22.00 -6.90
N GLY A 241 -2.28 -21.55 -6.21
CA GLY A 241 -3.64 -21.65 -6.72
C GLY A 241 -4.74 -21.39 -5.70
N ASP A 242 -6.00 -21.53 -6.14
CA ASP A 242 -7.18 -21.38 -5.28
C ASP A 242 -7.19 -22.44 -4.18
N ASN A 243 -7.17 -23.73 -4.58
CA ASN A 243 -7.32 -24.90 -3.72
C ASN A 243 -6.30 -25.99 -4.04
N THR A 244 -5.34 -25.76 -4.93
CA THR A 244 -4.30 -26.69 -5.34
C THR A 244 -2.96 -26.34 -4.70
N GLY A 245 -2.19 -27.37 -4.37
CA GLY A 245 -0.89 -27.19 -3.72
C GLY A 245 -0.98 -26.88 -2.23
N ARG A 246 0.19 -26.76 -1.60
CA ARG A 246 0.30 -26.33 -0.21
C ARG A 246 0.18 -24.80 -0.16
N ASP A 247 -0.37 -24.27 0.91
CA ASP A 247 -0.54 -22.82 1.11
C ASP A 247 -1.37 -22.09 0.02
N ASN A 248 -2.36 -22.80 -0.53
CA ASN A 248 -3.31 -22.21 -1.46
C ASN A 248 -4.25 -21.21 -0.78
N LEU A 249 -4.95 -20.39 -1.57
CA LEU A 249 -5.76 -19.28 -1.04
C LEU A 249 -6.91 -19.77 -0.14
N ASP A 250 -7.59 -20.85 -0.50
CA ASP A 250 -8.67 -21.42 0.32
C ASP A 250 -8.16 -21.90 1.69
N SER A 251 -6.97 -22.53 1.75
CA SER A 251 -6.41 -23.02 3.01
C SER A 251 -5.99 -21.88 3.94
N ARG A 252 -5.45 -20.80 3.37
CA ARG A 252 -5.08 -19.59 4.13
C ARG A 252 -6.31 -18.89 4.69
N LEU A 253 -7.34 -18.67 3.87
CA LEU A 253 -8.62 -18.10 4.32
C LEU A 253 -9.26 -18.95 5.42
N ASN A 254 -9.32 -20.28 5.24
CA ASN A 254 -9.89 -21.19 6.24
C ASN A 254 -9.14 -21.13 7.58
N SER A 255 -7.83 -20.87 7.57
CA SER A 255 -7.07 -20.66 8.81
C SER A 255 -7.50 -19.40 9.53
N THR A 256 -7.71 -18.30 8.79
CA THR A 256 -8.19 -17.03 9.35
C THR A 256 -9.65 -17.14 9.84
N ILE A 257 -10.52 -17.85 9.10
CA ILE A 257 -11.91 -18.13 9.54
C ILE A 257 -11.91 -18.88 10.86
N ARG A 258 -11.09 -19.92 10.98
CA ARG A 258 -11.00 -20.70 12.25
C ARG A 258 -10.49 -19.85 13.41
N ASN A 259 -9.57 -18.92 13.15
CA ASN A 259 -9.06 -18.03 14.19
C ASN A 259 -10.16 -17.13 14.76
N PHE A 260 -11.01 -16.60 13.90
CA PHE A 260 -12.05 -15.66 14.33
C PHE A 260 -13.42 -16.31 14.59
N ASP A 261 -13.49 -17.64 14.62
CA ASP A 261 -14.73 -18.35 14.94
C ASP A 261 -15.30 -17.92 16.31
N GLY A 262 -16.61 -17.69 16.35
CA GLY A 262 -17.30 -17.13 17.51
C GLY A 262 -17.27 -15.60 17.65
N HIS A 263 -16.42 -14.90 16.87
CA HIS A 263 -16.33 -13.42 16.86
C HIS A 263 -16.76 -12.81 15.54
N LEU A 264 -16.55 -13.51 14.44
CA LEU A 264 -16.98 -13.16 13.08
C LEU A 264 -17.52 -14.39 12.37
N THR A 265 -18.49 -14.19 11.50
CA THR A 265 -18.92 -15.26 10.56
C THR A 265 -17.85 -15.51 9.49
N ALA A 266 -17.89 -16.68 8.87
CA ALA A 266 -16.95 -17.00 7.78
C ALA A 266 -17.07 -16.02 6.60
N GLU A 267 -18.29 -15.57 6.28
CA GLU A 267 -18.55 -14.58 5.24
C GLU A 267 -17.99 -13.19 5.61
N GLU A 268 -18.11 -12.78 6.87
CA GLU A 268 -17.52 -11.51 7.34
C GLU A 268 -15.98 -11.55 7.25
N VAL A 269 -15.37 -12.68 7.61
CA VAL A 269 -13.91 -12.85 7.44
C VAL A 269 -13.55 -12.79 5.97
N ALA A 270 -14.25 -13.52 5.08
CA ALA A 270 -13.97 -13.50 3.65
C ALA A 270 -14.12 -12.09 3.06
N LYS A 271 -15.16 -11.34 3.44
CA LYS A 271 -15.40 -9.97 2.98
C LYS A 271 -14.32 -8.98 3.40
N LYS A 272 -13.59 -9.26 4.47
CA LYS A 272 -12.45 -8.46 4.94
C LYS A 272 -11.10 -8.96 4.41
N TYR A 273 -11.05 -10.10 3.71
CA TYR A 273 -9.83 -10.81 3.38
C TYR A 273 -9.22 -10.32 2.08
N ILE A 274 -8.03 -9.70 2.16
CA ILE A 274 -7.24 -9.23 1.02
C ILE A 274 -6.05 -10.18 0.84
N VAL A 275 -5.86 -10.67 -0.38
CA VAL A 275 -4.71 -11.50 -0.75
C VAL A 275 -3.70 -10.69 -1.55
N THR A 276 -2.41 -10.88 -1.28
CA THR A 276 -1.36 -10.05 -1.90
C THR A 276 -0.21 -10.90 -2.46
N GLU A 277 0.39 -10.40 -3.56
CA GLU A 277 1.56 -10.99 -4.18
C GLU A 277 2.81 -10.11 -3.96
N ASN A 278 3.98 -10.74 -3.95
CA ASN A 278 5.27 -10.08 -3.79
C ASN A 278 5.81 -9.55 -5.12
N PHE A 279 5.67 -8.26 -5.38
CA PHE A 279 6.18 -7.62 -6.59
C PHE A 279 7.63 -7.13 -6.49
N GLU A 280 8.28 -7.23 -5.35
CA GLU A 280 9.74 -7.17 -5.31
C GLU A 280 10.35 -8.30 -6.16
N LYS A 281 9.74 -9.48 -6.11
CA LYS A 281 10.16 -10.67 -6.85
C LYS A 281 9.51 -10.80 -8.23
N TRP A 282 8.24 -10.42 -8.36
CA TRP A 282 7.40 -10.84 -9.47
C TRP A 282 6.85 -9.73 -10.35
N ALA A 283 7.27 -8.46 -10.17
CA ALA A 283 6.73 -7.35 -10.96
C ALA A 283 6.81 -7.58 -12.48
N LEU A 284 7.92 -8.17 -12.96
CA LEU A 284 8.15 -8.41 -14.39
C LEU A 284 7.21 -9.45 -15.01
N SER A 285 6.70 -10.38 -14.23
CA SER A 285 5.90 -11.51 -14.72
C SER A 285 4.44 -11.46 -14.31
N GLY A 286 4.05 -10.53 -13.42
CA GLY A 286 2.70 -10.45 -12.87
C GLY A 286 2.41 -11.49 -11.79
N GLY A 287 3.44 -12.12 -11.22
CA GLY A 287 3.31 -13.10 -10.14
C GLY A 287 3.97 -14.45 -10.45
N ALA A 288 3.88 -15.35 -9.49
CA ALA A 288 4.26 -16.76 -9.63
C ALA A 288 3.28 -17.52 -10.53
N ASP A 289 3.59 -18.78 -10.85
CA ASP A 289 2.66 -19.65 -11.57
C ASP A 289 1.50 -20.06 -10.66
N PHE A 290 0.29 -19.90 -11.16
CA PHE A 290 -0.96 -20.12 -10.44
C PHE A 290 -1.90 -21.00 -11.25
N THR A 291 -2.59 -21.91 -10.57
CA THR A 291 -3.62 -22.76 -11.19
C THR A 291 -4.91 -22.63 -10.39
N ASP A 292 -5.97 -22.20 -11.06
CA ASP A 292 -7.28 -22.09 -10.43
C ASP A 292 -7.92 -23.49 -10.21
N ARG A 293 -9.04 -23.53 -9.48
CA ARG A 293 -9.79 -24.77 -9.17
C ARG A 293 -10.36 -25.48 -10.39
N TYR A 294 -10.37 -24.82 -11.55
CA TYR A 294 -10.84 -25.38 -12.82
C TYR A 294 -9.70 -25.87 -13.71
N GLY A 295 -8.45 -25.76 -13.24
CA GLY A 295 -7.25 -26.18 -13.97
C GLY A 295 -6.71 -25.11 -14.94
N ASN A 296 -7.23 -23.87 -14.92
CA ASN A 296 -6.68 -22.80 -15.75
C ASN A 296 -5.38 -22.28 -15.14
N LYS A 297 -4.37 -22.11 -16.00
CA LYS A 297 -3.06 -21.60 -15.61
C LYS A 297 -2.97 -20.11 -15.92
N MET A 298 -2.43 -19.33 -14.97
CA MET A 298 -2.23 -17.88 -15.07
C MET A 298 -1.12 -17.43 -14.13
N LYS A 299 -0.88 -16.14 -14.01
CA LYS A 299 0.01 -15.58 -12.99
C LYS A 299 -0.76 -15.31 -11.71
N SER A 300 -0.08 -15.37 -10.56
CA SER A 300 -0.72 -15.38 -9.23
C SER A 300 -1.53 -14.10 -8.95
N LEU A 301 -1.08 -12.91 -9.37
CA LEU A 301 -1.87 -11.70 -9.17
C LEU A 301 -3.21 -11.75 -9.93
N GLU A 302 -3.19 -12.23 -11.18
CA GLU A 302 -4.41 -12.45 -11.96
C GLU A 302 -5.29 -13.53 -11.31
N GLY A 303 -4.68 -14.63 -10.85
CA GLY A 303 -5.36 -15.69 -10.12
C GLY A 303 -6.00 -15.19 -8.84
N MET A 304 -5.28 -14.43 -8.03
CA MET A 304 -5.78 -13.79 -6.81
C MET A 304 -6.93 -12.81 -7.11
N ALA A 305 -6.83 -12.04 -8.19
CA ALA A 305 -7.91 -11.14 -8.61
C ALA A 305 -9.18 -11.91 -9.00
N ARG A 306 -9.04 -13.02 -9.71
CA ARG A 306 -10.16 -13.89 -10.16
C ARG A 306 -10.68 -14.82 -9.08
N TRP A 307 -9.87 -15.14 -8.07
CA TRP A 307 -10.26 -16.04 -6.99
C TRP A 307 -11.52 -15.55 -6.28
N THR A 308 -12.44 -16.48 -6.09
CA THR A 308 -13.68 -16.26 -5.34
C THR A 308 -13.77 -17.29 -4.24
N PRO A 309 -13.78 -16.88 -2.96
CA PRO A 309 -13.95 -17.80 -1.84
C PRO A 309 -15.22 -18.63 -1.96
N ILE A 310 -15.15 -19.89 -1.53
CA ILE A 310 -16.33 -20.77 -1.43
C ILE A 310 -16.45 -21.18 0.04
N ILE A 311 -17.55 -20.76 0.68
CA ILE A 311 -17.87 -21.06 2.08
C ILE A 311 -19.21 -21.86 2.07
N ASP A 312 -19.19 -23.05 2.65
CA ASP A 312 -20.35 -23.95 2.68
C ASP A 312 -21.00 -24.16 1.30
N GLY A 313 -20.15 -24.29 0.27
CA GLY A 313 -20.56 -24.49 -1.11
C GLY A 313 -21.09 -23.23 -1.84
N LYS A 314 -21.08 -22.07 -1.19
CA LYS A 314 -21.52 -20.80 -1.77
C LYS A 314 -20.34 -19.89 -2.08
N LYS A 315 -20.40 -19.20 -3.22
CA LYS A 315 -19.44 -18.15 -3.58
C LYS A 315 -19.64 -16.93 -2.69
N CYS A 316 -18.55 -16.45 -2.11
CA CYS A 316 -18.52 -15.24 -1.25
C CYS A 316 -17.65 -14.16 -1.87
N VAL A 317 -17.94 -12.91 -1.53
CA VAL A 317 -17.09 -11.77 -1.91
C VAL A 317 -15.85 -11.76 -1.01
N LYS A 318 -14.66 -11.55 -1.60
CA LYS A 318 -13.43 -11.30 -0.84
C LYS A 318 -13.25 -9.81 -0.61
N GLY A 319 -12.40 -9.44 0.36
CA GLY A 319 -12.07 -8.04 0.66
C GLY A 319 -11.32 -7.36 -0.47
N GLY A 320 -10.41 -8.06 -1.14
CA GLY A 320 -9.66 -7.44 -2.22
C GLY A 320 -8.42 -8.22 -2.68
N VAL A 321 -7.59 -7.52 -3.44
CA VAL A 321 -6.31 -8.03 -3.95
C VAL A 321 -5.27 -6.90 -3.90
N GLY A 322 -4.00 -7.26 -3.72
CA GLY A 322 -2.95 -6.25 -3.68
C GLY A 322 -1.55 -6.78 -3.93
N THR A 323 -0.58 -5.87 -3.80
CA THR A 323 0.83 -6.19 -4.02
C THR A 323 1.73 -5.55 -2.98
N TYR A 324 2.75 -6.30 -2.59
CA TYR A 324 3.92 -5.72 -1.95
C TYR A 324 4.82 -5.05 -3.01
N HIS A 325 5.48 -3.93 -2.67
CA HIS A 325 6.25 -3.10 -3.61
C HIS A 325 5.43 -2.56 -4.78
N MET A 326 4.26 -1.98 -4.50
CA MET A 326 3.36 -1.47 -5.54
C MET A 326 4.01 -0.42 -6.45
N ALA A 327 4.99 0.36 -5.96
CA ALA A 327 5.75 1.30 -6.77
C ALA A 327 6.41 0.65 -8.01
N VAL A 328 6.88 -0.60 -7.88
CA VAL A 328 7.47 -1.36 -9.00
C VAL A 328 6.41 -1.85 -9.97
N SER A 329 5.21 -2.21 -9.47
CA SER A 329 4.07 -2.64 -10.31
C SER A 329 3.64 -1.54 -11.28
N TYR A 330 3.67 -0.30 -10.83
CA TYR A 330 3.26 0.86 -11.61
C TYR A 330 4.14 1.09 -12.85
N THR A 331 5.46 0.95 -12.73
CA THR A 331 6.40 1.11 -13.85
C THR A 331 6.14 0.10 -14.96
N HIS A 332 5.62 -1.08 -14.62
CA HIS A 332 5.32 -2.14 -15.59
C HIS A 332 3.97 -1.97 -16.27
N LEU A 333 2.95 -1.57 -15.54
CA LEU A 333 1.61 -1.39 -16.12
C LEU A 333 1.60 -0.27 -17.17
N ARG A 334 2.34 0.82 -16.99
CA ARG A 334 2.46 1.89 -18.00
C ARG A 334 3.28 1.52 -19.24
N ALA A 335 4.22 0.60 -19.17
CA ALA A 335 4.97 0.15 -20.32
C ALA A 335 4.09 -0.60 -21.35
N HIS A 336 2.89 -1.03 -20.97
CA HIS A 336 1.91 -1.70 -21.82
C HIS A 336 0.78 -0.78 -22.28
N GLU A 337 0.71 0.45 -21.78
CA GLU A 337 -0.31 1.44 -22.19
C GLU A 337 0.18 2.39 -23.32
N THR A 338 1.44 2.28 -23.76
CA THR A 338 2.02 3.01 -24.90
C THR A 338 2.24 2.07 -26.08
#